data_6427b75bc5fbabe38901ccefc2d2bce8
#
_entry.id   6427b75bc5fbabe38901ccefc2d2bce8
#
_cell.length_a   1.000
_cell.length_b   1.000
_cell.length_c   1.000
_cell.angle_alpha   90.00
_cell.angle_beta   90.00
_cell.angle_gamma   90.00
#
_symmetry.space_group_name_H-M   'P 1'
#
loop_
_entity.id
_entity.type
_entity.pdbx_description
1 polymer ?
#
loop_
_entity_poly.entity_id
_entity_poly.type
_entity_poly.pdbx_seq_one_letter_code
_entity_poly.pdbx_strand_id
1 'polypeptide(L)'
;MEIVDSGQEIDPGRAYFAATMRQNRLFRGFTIREAADLAGISKNTVVRLESGLRIQKTSLAKLCKVYGCYPLETFPAQNAPNEGKYFRKHGTQCMLWYGTRVRPDGNHEPFDPTSELTPDERQRLGRNGLAAHFGQPLRCRREGSRLIPFLIELYAPTDSGAHATGECFVYCLRGKVQVGAGDETFLLSEGEAACYDATVPNWLSPAGALEDSAPLVMQIFLP
;
A
#
# COMPACT_ATOMS: atom_id res chain seq x y z
N MET A 1 -2.96 31.97 -31.51
CA MET A 1 -3.73 31.13 -30.58
C MET A 1 -2.82 30.89 -29.37
N GLU A 2 -2.88 31.85 -28.43
CA GLU A 2 -2.02 31.87 -27.24
C GLU A 2 -2.40 30.72 -26.32
N ILE A 3 -1.41 29.89 -25.99
CA ILE A 3 -1.51 28.90 -24.92
C ILE A 3 -1.43 29.67 -23.61
N VAL A 4 -2.57 29.89 -22.99
CA VAL A 4 -2.65 30.42 -21.62
C VAL A 4 -2.07 29.36 -20.70
N ASP A 5 -0.82 29.54 -20.31
CA ASP A 5 -0.16 28.85 -19.22
C ASP A 5 -0.83 29.30 -17.92
N SER A 6 -1.85 28.59 -17.50
CA SER A 6 -2.44 28.80 -16.19
C SER A 6 -1.48 28.21 -15.17
N GLY A 7 -0.60 29.05 -14.65
CA GLY A 7 0.28 28.77 -13.51
C GLY A 7 -0.53 28.43 -12.25
N GLN A 8 -1.20 27.31 -12.26
CA GLN A 8 -1.82 26.72 -11.08
C GLN A 8 -0.71 26.11 -10.25
N GLU A 9 -0.35 26.77 -9.17
CA GLU A 9 0.51 26.26 -8.13
C GLU A 9 -0.01 24.88 -7.69
N ILE A 10 0.77 23.85 -7.97
CA ILE A 10 0.35 22.48 -7.64
C ILE A 10 0.47 22.35 -6.12
N ASP A 11 -0.64 22.05 -5.45
CA ASP A 11 -0.68 21.71 -4.04
C ASP A 11 0.44 20.67 -3.72
N PRO A 12 1.33 20.95 -2.75
CA PRO A 12 2.44 20.05 -2.41
C PRO A 12 2.00 18.62 -2.11
N GLY A 13 0.82 18.42 -1.52
CA GLY A 13 0.24 17.12 -1.29
C GLY A 13 -0.08 16.36 -2.59
N ARG A 14 -0.50 17.07 -3.63
CA ARG A 14 -0.76 16.49 -4.96
C ARG A 14 0.52 16.16 -5.71
N ALA A 15 1.54 17.02 -5.61
CA ALA A 15 2.84 16.74 -6.21
C ALA A 15 3.44 15.46 -5.62
N TYR A 16 3.37 15.31 -4.31
CA TYR A 16 3.81 14.09 -3.61
C TYR A 16 3.02 12.86 -4.05
N PHE A 17 1.69 12.97 -4.12
CA PHE A 17 0.82 11.90 -4.57
C PHE A 17 1.13 11.48 -6.02
N ALA A 18 1.27 12.43 -6.93
CA ALA A 18 1.62 12.20 -8.33
C ALA A 18 2.97 11.48 -8.47
N ALA A 19 3.97 11.93 -7.72
CA ALA A 19 5.28 11.28 -7.67
C ALA A 19 5.20 9.85 -7.14
N THR A 20 4.40 9.61 -6.11
CA THR A 20 4.17 8.28 -5.53
C THR A 20 3.49 7.35 -6.54
N MET A 21 2.46 7.81 -7.24
CA MET A 21 1.78 7.00 -8.27
C MET A 21 2.70 6.67 -9.45
N ARG A 22 3.52 7.64 -9.87
CA ARG A 22 4.55 7.40 -10.88
C ARG A 22 5.59 6.39 -10.41
N GLN A 23 6.06 6.48 -9.17
CA GLN A 23 6.97 5.50 -8.59
C GLN A 23 6.34 4.10 -8.56
N ASN A 24 5.09 3.97 -8.12
CA ASN A 24 4.38 2.70 -8.10
C ASN A 24 4.29 2.07 -9.50
N ARG A 25 4.02 2.87 -10.54
CA ARG A 25 4.03 2.39 -11.92
C ARG A 25 5.42 1.89 -12.35
N LEU A 26 6.44 2.72 -12.15
CA LEU A 26 7.83 2.38 -12.51
C LEU A 26 8.31 1.15 -11.75
N PHE A 27 7.91 1.04 -10.51
CA PHE A 27 8.19 -0.07 -9.62
C PHE A 27 7.62 -1.41 -10.12
N ARG A 28 6.42 -1.37 -10.73
CA ARG A 28 5.82 -2.53 -11.40
C ARG A 28 6.39 -2.77 -12.81
N GLY A 29 7.38 -1.98 -13.24
CA GLY A 29 7.96 -2.07 -14.58
C GLY A 29 7.06 -1.60 -15.72
N PHE A 30 5.92 -0.96 -15.42
CA PHE A 30 4.97 -0.57 -16.45
C PHE A 30 5.34 0.75 -17.13
N THR A 31 5.22 0.77 -18.46
CA THR A 31 5.11 2.02 -19.23
C THR A 31 3.75 2.68 -18.94
N ILE A 32 3.62 3.96 -19.25
CA ILE A 32 2.32 4.66 -19.14
C ILE A 32 1.22 3.97 -19.95
N ARG A 33 1.58 3.42 -21.12
CA ARG A 33 0.65 2.73 -22.00
C ARG A 33 0.17 1.41 -21.40
N GLU A 34 1.07 0.58 -20.94
CA GLU A 34 0.73 -0.70 -20.29
C GLU A 34 -0.13 -0.49 -19.04
N ALA A 35 0.23 0.49 -18.20
CA ALA A 35 -0.58 0.83 -17.03
C ALA A 35 -2.01 1.28 -17.41
N ALA A 36 -2.14 2.06 -18.47
CA ALA A 36 -3.43 2.52 -18.98
C ALA A 36 -4.27 1.35 -19.54
N ASP A 37 -3.65 0.49 -20.32
CA ASP A 37 -4.28 -0.68 -20.96
C ASP A 37 -4.75 -1.66 -19.87
N LEU A 38 -3.90 -2.00 -18.90
CA LEU A 38 -4.23 -2.88 -17.77
C LEU A 38 -5.35 -2.31 -16.87
N ALA A 39 -5.37 -1.00 -16.68
CA ALA A 39 -6.42 -0.33 -15.89
C ALA A 39 -7.71 -0.08 -16.69
N GLY A 40 -7.72 -0.30 -17.98
CA GLY A 40 -8.87 0.02 -18.87
C GLY A 40 -9.22 1.51 -18.82
N ILE A 41 -8.22 2.39 -18.92
CA ILE A 41 -8.37 3.85 -18.94
C ILE A 41 -7.51 4.46 -20.05
N SER A 42 -7.69 5.75 -20.32
CA SER A 42 -6.88 6.43 -21.33
C SER A 42 -5.46 6.70 -20.85
N LYS A 43 -4.47 6.64 -21.75
CA LYS A 43 -3.08 7.07 -21.49
C LYS A 43 -3.03 8.48 -20.90
N ASN A 44 -3.86 9.40 -21.38
CA ASN A 44 -3.91 10.76 -20.89
C ASN A 44 -4.34 10.84 -19.42
N THR A 45 -5.17 9.92 -18.95
CA THR A 45 -5.58 9.83 -17.53
C THR A 45 -4.38 9.51 -16.65
N VAL A 46 -3.50 8.60 -17.06
CA VAL A 46 -2.26 8.28 -16.32
C VAL A 46 -1.32 9.48 -16.31
N VAL A 47 -1.10 10.12 -17.47
CA VAL A 47 -0.27 11.32 -17.59
C VAL A 47 -0.79 12.42 -16.66
N ARG A 48 -2.10 12.70 -16.68
CA ARG A 48 -2.73 13.70 -15.80
C ARG A 48 -2.47 13.41 -14.33
N LEU A 49 -2.64 12.18 -13.91
CA LEU A 49 -2.37 11.76 -12.53
C LEU A 49 -0.92 12.01 -12.13
N GLU A 50 0.02 11.57 -12.96
CA GLU A 50 1.46 11.71 -12.70
C GLU A 50 1.97 13.16 -12.83
N SER A 51 1.16 14.05 -13.41
CA SER A 51 1.39 15.50 -13.45
C SER A 51 0.68 16.24 -12.30
N GLY A 52 0.12 15.55 -11.30
CA GLY A 52 -0.57 16.16 -10.17
C GLY A 52 -1.97 16.69 -10.48
N LEU A 53 -2.50 16.40 -11.67
CA LEU A 53 -3.86 16.80 -12.06
C LEU A 53 -4.91 15.81 -11.55
N ARG A 54 -6.10 16.34 -11.23
CA ARG A 54 -7.22 15.49 -10.78
C ARG A 54 -7.69 14.57 -11.90
N ILE A 55 -7.96 13.32 -11.52
CA ILE A 55 -8.65 12.32 -12.33
C ILE A 55 -9.90 11.83 -11.59
N GLN A 56 -10.75 11.06 -12.28
CA GLN A 56 -11.93 10.46 -11.66
C GLN A 56 -11.52 9.42 -10.62
N LYS A 57 -12.25 9.35 -9.50
CA LYS A 57 -12.00 8.39 -8.42
C LYS A 57 -12.01 6.94 -8.91
N THR A 58 -12.93 6.61 -9.84
CA THR A 58 -13.01 5.29 -10.47
C THR A 58 -11.75 4.94 -11.27
N SER A 59 -11.16 5.90 -11.98
CA SER A 59 -9.91 5.70 -12.72
C SER A 59 -8.72 5.53 -11.77
N LEU A 60 -8.71 6.28 -10.66
CA LEU A 60 -7.69 6.14 -9.63
C LEU A 60 -7.76 4.76 -8.98
N ALA A 61 -8.94 4.29 -8.60
CA ALA A 61 -9.14 2.96 -8.01
C ALA A 61 -8.64 1.84 -8.94
N LYS A 62 -8.89 1.95 -10.25
CA LYS A 62 -8.40 1.00 -11.26
C LYS A 62 -6.86 1.00 -11.33
N LEU A 63 -6.22 2.17 -11.32
CA LEU A 63 -4.76 2.26 -11.31
C LEU A 63 -4.17 1.71 -10.02
N CYS A 64 -4.77 2.02 -8.88
CA CYS A 64 -4.32 1.48 -7.60
C CYS A 64 -4.40 -0.06 -7.58
N LYS A 65 -5.42 -0.64 -8.17
CA LYS A 65 -5.53 -2.10 -8.33
C LYS A 65 -4.39 -2.65 -9.20
N VAL A 66 -4.08 -2.02 -10.33
CA VAL A 66 -2.97 -2.42 -11.24
C VAL A 66 -1.62 -2.29 -10.55
N TYR A 67 -1.43 -1.24 -9.77
CA TYR A 67 -0.17 -0.99 -9.06
C TYR A 67 -0.05 -1.78 -7.74
N GLY A 68 -1.14 -2.43 -7.28
CA GLY A 68 -1.18 -3.06 -5.97
C GLY A 68 -1.00 -2.06 -4.82
N CYS A 69 -1.51 -0.84 -4.99
CA CYS A 69 -1.41 0.22 -4.00
C CYS A 69 -2.80 0.74 -3.61
N TYR A 70 -2.85 1.46 -2.49
CA TYR A 70 -4.08 2.10 -2.04
C TYR A 70 -4.21 3.53 -2.58
N PRO A 71 -5.44 4.03 -2.83
CA PRO A 71 -5.64 5.40 -3.28
C PRO A 71 -5.26 6.38 -2.16
N LEU A 72 -4.02 6.83 -2.17
CA LEU A 72 -3.48 7.75 -1.14
C LEU A 72 -4.18 9.12 -1.10
N GLU A 73 -4.95 9.47 -2.14
CA GLU A 73 -5.79 10.70 -2.15
C GLU A 73 -6.93 10.68 -1.14
N THR A 74 -7.37 9.49 -0.71
CA THR A 74 -8.39 9.38 0.32
C THR A 74 -7.86 9.73 1.71
N PHE A 75 -6.53 9.86 1.82
CA PHE A 75 -5.90 10.34 3.04
C PHE A 75 -5.97 11.86 3.07
N PRO A 76 -6.60 12.45 4.07
CA PRO A 76 -6.44 13.88 4.28
C PRO A 76 -4.95 14.18 4.34
N ALA A 77 -4.51 15.17 3.57
CA ALA A 77 -3.17 15.75 3.71
C ALA A 77 -3.11 16.36 5.12
N GLN A 78 -2.79 15.52 6.10
CA GLN A 78 -2.55 16.00 7.44
C GLN A 78 -1.17 16.62 7.43
N ASN A 79 -1.12 17.92 7.62
CA ASN A 79 0.08 18.64 7.98
C ASN A 79 0.63 17.94 9.22
N ALA A 80 1.66 17.12 9.03
CA ALA A 80 2.35 16.50 10.15
C ALA A 80 3.03 17.63 10.93
N PRO A 81 2.61 17.91 12.17
CA PRO A 81 3.06 19.11 12.90
C PRO A 81 4.54 19.09 13.30
N ASN A 82 5.34 18.14 12.82
CA ASN A 82 6.76 18.00 13.16
C ASN A 82 7.58 17.61 11.93
N GLU A 83 7.64 18.50 10.94
CA GLU A 83 8.53 18.35 9.79
C GLU A 83 9.92 18.93 10.12
N GLY A 84 10.79 18.08 10.67
CA GLY A 84 12.21 18.44 10.82
C GLY A 84 12.98 18.23 9.51
N LYS A 85 14.10 18.94 9.34
CA LYS A 85 15.02 18.72 8.20
C LYS A 85 15.47 17.26 8.07
N TYR A 86 15.62 16.56 9.18
CA TYR A 86 16.22 15.22 9.22
C TYR A 86 15.25 14.09 9.54
N PHE A 87 14.05 14.36 10.01
CA PHE A 87 13.08 13.32 10.34
C PHE A 87 11.65 13.73 10.06
N ARG A 88 10.79 12.71 9.89
CA ARG A 88 9.33 12.84 9.85
C ARG A 88 8.72 11.86 10.84
N LYS A 89 7.66 12.27 11.51
CA LYS A 89 6.96 11.45 12.49
C LYS A 89 5.63 10.97 11.92
N HIS A 90 5.36 9.68 12.04
CA HIS A 90 4.00 9.16 11.88
C HIS A 90 3.20 9.47 13.15
N GLY A 91 2.16 10.25 13.03
CA GLY A 91 1.30 10.63 14.16
C GLY A 91 0.12 9.69 14.35
N THR A 92 -0.43 9.63 15.57
CA THR A 92 -1.63 8.84 15.88
C THR A 92 -2.87 9.28 15.09
N GLN A 93 -2.88 10.50 14.57
CA GLN A 93 -3.95 11.01 13.70
C GLN A 93 -3.90 10.45 12.27
N CYS A 94 -2.87 9.70 11.91
CA CYS A 94 -2.69 9.10 10.59
C CYS A 94 -3.05 7.61 10.57
N MET A 95 -3.87 7.15 11.50
CA MET A 95 -4.15 5.72 11.72
C MET A 95 -5.29 5.18 10.85
N LEU A 96 -5.24 5.43 9.55
CA LEU A 96 -6.19 4.81 8.62
C LEU A 96 -5.69 3.42 8.23
N TRP A 97 -6.52 2.42 8.48
CA TRP A 97 -6.31 1.05 8.10
C TRP A 97 -7.07 0.73 6.80
N TYR A 98 -6.42 0.04 5.89
CA TYR A 98 -6.99 -0.43 4.64
C TYR A 98 -7.16 -1.93 4.71
N GLY A 99 -8.32 -2.40 4.31
CA GLY A 99 -8.57 -3.81 4.14
C GLY A 99 -8.53 -4.24 2.68
N THR A 100 -8.26 -5.52 2.46
CA THR A 100 -8.58 -6.21 1.22
C THR A 100 -9.65 -7.25 1.49
N ARG A 101 -10.69 -7.25 0.66
CA ARG A 101 -11.75 -8.25 0.70
C ARG A 101 -11.33 -9.47 -0.11
N VAL A 102 -11.53 -10.65 0.46
CA VAL A 102 -11.45 -11.90 -0.29
C VAL A 102 -12.76 -12.11 -1.03
N ARG A 103 -12.71 -12.29 -2.34
CA ARG A 103 -13.86 -12.63 -3.17
C ARG A 103 -14.09 -14.13 -3.18
N PRO A 104 -15.32 -14.58 -3.54
CA PRO A 104 -15.61 -16.02 -3.71
C PRO A 104 -14.74 -16.72 -4.77
N ASP A 105 -14.21 -15.96 -5.74
CA ASP A 105 -13.29 -16.45 -6.78
C ASP A 105 -11.83 -16.50 -6.30
N GLY A 106 -11.56 -16.20 -5.03
CA GLY A 106 -10.23 -16.16 -4.43
C GLY A 106 -9.42 -14.90 -4.73
N ASN A 107 -9.94 -13.98 -5.55
CA ASN A 107 -9.29 -12.72 -5.82
C ASN A 107 -9.41 -11.76 -4.64
N HIS A 108 -8.38 -10.94 -4.44
CA HIS A 108 -8.37 -9.88 -3.44
C HIS A 108 -8.72 -8.55 -4.09
N GLU A 109 -9.59 -7.79 -3.47
CA GLU A 109 -9.87 -6.40 -3.87
C GLU A 109 -9.79 -5.46 -2.67
N PRO A 110 -9.17 -4.27 -2.83
CA PRO A 110 -9.24 -3.25 -1.80
C PRO A 110 -10.70 -2.82 -1.62
N PHE A 111 -11.17 -2.71 -0.38
CA PHE A 111 -12.41 -2.03 -0.10
C PHE A 111 -12.13 -0.63 0.46
N ASP A 112 -12.98 0.31 0.04
CA ASP A 112 -12.83 1.71 0.41
C ASP A 112 -13.23 1.86 1.89
N PRO A 113 -12.30 2.19 2.78
CA PRO A 113 -12.65 2.46 4.16
C PRO A 113 -13.38 3.80 4.19
N THR A 114 -14.68 3.76 4.39
CA THR A 114 -15.50 4.96 4.53
C THR A 114 -15.36 5.61 5.92
N SER A 115 -14.66 4.92 6.84
CA SER A 115 -14.46 5.37 8.23
C SER A 115 -13.16 4.79 8.80
N GLU A 116 -12.66 5.38 9.88
CA GLU A 116 -11.61 4.78 10.70
C GLU A 116 -12.12 3.46 11.26
N LEU A 117 -11.50 2.34 10.86
CA LEU A 117 -11.81 1.02 11.37
C LEU A 117 -11.18 0.84 12.75
N THR A 118 -11.99 0.73 13.78
CA THR A 118 -11.52 0.39 15.12
C THR A 118 -10.87 -1.01 15.15
N PRO A 119 -10.01 -1.32 16.12
CA PRO A 119 -9.44 -2.67 16.27
C PRO A 119 -10.49 -3.77 16.27
N ASP A 120 -11.62 -3.55 17.00
CA ASP A 120 -12.70 -4.53 17.10
C ASP A 120 -13.41 -4.76 15.77
N GLU A 121 -13.62 -3.69 14.99
CA GLU A 121 -14.23 -3.81 13.66
C GLU A 121 -13.30 -4.56 12.69
N ARG A 122 -12.01 -4.27 12.70
CA ARG A 122 -11.03 -5.01 11.88
C ARG A 122 -11.04 -6.50 12.26
N GLN A 123 -10.98 -6.80 13.54
CA GLN A 123 -11.03 -8.17 14.04
C GLN A 123 -12.32 -8.88 13.63
N ARG A 124 -13.46 -8.22 13.77
CA ARG A 124 -14.76 -8.76 13.33
C ARG A 124 -14.80 -9.05 11.84
N LEU A 125 -14.34 -8.10 11.01
CA LEU A 125 -14.31 -8.24 9.54
C LEU A 125 -13.36 -9.36 9.11
N GLY A 126 -12.17 -9.40 9.70
CA GLY A 126 -11.16 -10.41 9.37
C GLY A 126 -11.59 -11.82 9.79
N ARG A 127 -12.06 -12.01 11.02
CA ARG A 127 -12.52 -13.33 11.52
C ARG A 127 -13.72 -13.87 10.76
N ASN A 128 -14.57 -13.00 10.21
CA ASN A 128 -15.69 -13.40 9.38
C ASN A 128 -15.29 -13.66 7.91
N GLY A 129 -14.00 -13.62 7.58
CA GLY A 129 -13.52 -13.84 6.22
C GLY A 129 -13.86 -12.71 5.23
N LEU A 130 -14.29 -11.55 5.74
CA LEU A 130 -14.64 -10.40 4.89
C LEU A 130 -13.42 -9.57 4.51
N ALA A 131 -12.31 -9.73 5.22
CA ALA A 131 -11.04 -9.11 4.92
C ALA A 131 -9.90 -10.10 5.11
N ALA A 132 -8.96 -10.16 4.16
CA ALA A 132 -7.77 -10.99 4.26
C ALA A 132 -6.71 -10.35 5.16
N HIS A 133 -6.57 -9.06 5.08
CA HIS A 133 -5.65 -8.28 5.88
C HIS A 133 -6.08 -6.82 6.00
N PHE A 134 -5.50 -6.14 6.96
CA PHE A 134 -5.55 -4.68 7.07
C PHE A 134 -4.14 -4.14 7.07
N GLY A 135 -3.88 -3.18 6.18
CA GLY A 135 -2.60 -2.49 6.07
C GLY A 135 -2.70 -1.04 6.52
N GLN A 136 -1.67 -0.56 7.21
CA GLN A 136 -1.52 0.83 7.59
C GLN A 136 -0.18 1.35 7.06
N PRO A 137 -0.16 2.22 6.04
CA PRO A 137 1.08 2.84 5.60
C PRO A 137 1.59 3.82 6.68
N LEU A 138 2.85 3.68 7.05
CA LEU A 138 3.48 4.59 8.00
C LEU A 138 3.98 5.85 7.28
N ARG A 139 3.37 6.99 7.58
CA ARG A 139 3.60 8.27 6.89
C ARG A 139 4.81 9.04 7.43
N CYS A 140 5.88 8.35 7.75
CA CYS A 140 7.12 8.95 8.24
C CYS A 140 8.22 9.05 7.17
N ARG A 141 7.87 8.91 5.89
CA ARG A 141 8.83 9.02 4.78
C ARG A 141 9.30 10.45 4.60
N ARG A 142 10.60 10.63 4.48
CA ARG A 142 11.20 11.88 4.02
C ARG A 142 11.12 11.97 2.50
N GLU A 143 11.19 13.19 1.97
CA GLU A 143 11.40 13.41 0.54
C GLU A 143 12.66 12.69 0.06
N GLY A 144 12.59 11.98 -1.05
CA GLY A 144 13.67 11.15 -1.58
C GLY A 144 13.92 9.84 -0.83
N SER A 145 13.19 9.53 0.25
CA SER A 145 13.31 8.23 0.93
C SER A 145 12.80 7.10 0.06
N ARG A 146 13.58 6.03 -0.03
CA ARG A 146 13.19 4.78 -0.72
C ARG A 146 12.40 3.83 0.20
N LEU A 147 12.43 4.04 1.51
CA LEU A 147 11.71 3.20 2.48
C LEU A 147 10.20 3.34 2.33
N ILE A 148 9.49 2.23 2.23
CA ILE A 148 8.02 2.19 2.21
C ILE A 148 7.54 1.30 3.36
N PRO A 149 7.36 1.88 4.57
CA PRO A 149 6.99 1.11 5.75
C PRO A 149 5.47 0.98 5.88
N PHE A 150 5.04 -0.23 6.26
CA PHE A 150 3.66 -0.60 6.56
C PHE A 150 3.55 -1.36 7.86
N LEU A 151 2.41 -1.24 8.55
CA LEU A 151 1.92 -2.24 9.48
C LEU A 151 0.87 -3.07 8.77
N ILE A 152 0.90 -4.39 8.95
CA ILE A 152 -0.05 -5.31 8.34
C ILE A 152 -0.58 -6.26 9.40
N GLU A 153 -1.88 -6.27 9.57
CA GLU A 153 -2.65 -7.17 10.42
C GLU A 153 -3.27 -8.26 9.52
N LEU A 154 -2.95 -9.54 9.79
CA LEU A 154 -3.23 -10.65 8.88
C LEU A 154 -4.36 -11.54 9.39
N TYR A 155 -5.34 -11.86 8.53
CA TYR A 155 -6.46 -12.77 8.80
C TYR A 155 -6.53 -13.94 7.82
N ALA A 156 -5.98 -13.76 6.61
CA ALA A 156 -5.82 -14.78 5.58
C ALA A 156 -4.54 -14.49 4.80
N PRO A 157 -4.09 -15.40 3.93
CA PRO A 157 -2.94 -15.15 3.06
C PRO A 157 -3.15 -13.87 2.23
N THR A 158 -2.08 -13.10 2.06
CA THR A 158 -2.08 -11.98 1.11
C THR A 158 -1.96 -12.52 -0.32
N ASP A 159 -2.33 -11.71 -1.31
CA ASP A 159 -2.02 -12.05 -2.70
C ASP A 159 -0.52 -12.23 -2.90
N SER A 160 -0.16 -13.26 -3.65
CA SER A 160 1.20 -13.41 -4.12
C SER A 160 1.50 -12.37 -5.19
N GLY A 161 2.53 -11.58 -4.99
CA GLY A 161 2.96 -10.55 -5.90
C GLY A 161 4.47 -10.48 -5.97
N ALA A 162 4.99 -10.00 -7.10
CA ALA A 162 6.41 -9.71 -7.27
C ALA A 162 6.58 -8.24 -7.67
N HIS A 163 7.69 -7.67 -7.30
CA HIS A 163 8.06 -6.32 -7.66
C HIS A 163 9.12 -6.31 -8.77
N ALA A 164 9.26 -5.22 -9.51
CA ALA A 164 10.26 -5.15 -10.57
C ALA A 164 11.70 -5.10 -10.03
N THR A 165 11.88 -4.55 -8.83
CA THR A 165 13.18 -4.42 -8.12
C THR A 165 12.94 -4.40 -6.63
N GLY A 166 13.97 -4.64 -5.85
CA GLY A 166 14.03 -4.28 -4.45
C GLY A 166 14.00 -5.45 -3.48
N GLU A 167 14.06 -5.09 -2.22
CA GLU A 167 14.06 -6.01 -1.08
C GLU A 167 12.90 -5.70 -0.15
N CYS A 168 12.44 -6.71 0.55
CA CYS A 168 11.42 -6.58 1.57
C CYS A 168 11.98 -7.03 2.92
N PHE A 169 11.84 -6.18 3.92
CA PHE A 169 12.10 -6.51 5.32
C PHE A 169 10.76 -6.70 6.03
N VAL A 170 10.62 -7.80 6.75
CA VAL A 170 9.44 -8.12 7.57
C VAL A 170 9.88 -8.39 9.00
N TYR A 171 9.22 -7.76 9.97
CA TYR A 171 9.41 -7.99 11.39
C TYR A 171 8.07 -8.38 12.04
N CYS A 172 8.02 -9.53 12.70
CA CYS A 172 6.83 -9.99 13.40
C CYS A 172 6.69 -9.25 14.75
N LEU A 173 5.70 -8.37 14.84
CA LEU A 173 5.41 -7.58 16.03
C LEU A 173 4.52 -8.31 17.02
N ARG A 174 3.70 -9.26 16.56
CA ARG A 174 2.76 -10.03 17.37
C ARG A 174 2.34 -11.29 16.64
N GLY A 175 2.27 -12.41 17.38
CA GLY A 175 1.78 -13.69 16.88
C GLY A 175 2.80 -14.46 16.05
N LYS A 176 2.31 -15.17 15.03
CA LYS A 176 3.16 -15.96 14.12
C LYS A 176 2.73 -15.72 12.67
N VAL A 177 3.71 -15.54 11.81
CA VAL A 177 3.49 -15.25 10.39
C VAL A 177 4.33 -16.16 9.53
N GLN A 178 3.72 -16.75 8.53
CA GLN A 178 4.40 -17.45 7.46
C GLN A 178 4.72 -16.45 6.34
N VAL A 179 5.97 -16.42 5.92
CA VAL A 179 6.48 -15.57 4.84
C VAL A 179 6.91 -16.48 3.71
N GLY A 180 6.34 -16.29 2.52
CA GLY A 180 6.76 -16.98 1.30
C GLY A 180 7.49 -16.04 0.36
N ALA A 181 8.59 -16.50 -0.25
CA ALA A 181 9.34 -15.82 -1.29
C ALA A 181 9.90 -16.83 -2.29
N GLY A 182 9.43 -16.77 -3.54
CA GLY A 182 9.74 -17.81 -4.55
C GLY A 182 9.19 -19.18 -4.12
N ASP A 183 10.06 -20.14 -4.03
CA ASP A 183 9.78 -21.51 -3.57
C ASP A 183 10.12 -21.75 -2.07
N GLU A 184 10.61 -20.71 -1.41
CA GLU A 184 10.96 -20.79 0.01
C GLU A 184 9.83 -20.25 0.90
N THR A 185 9.74 -20.82 2.11
CA THR A 185 8.76 -20.42 3.11
C THR A 185 9.38 -20.46 4.49
N PHE A 186 9.21 -19.37 5.25
CA PHE A 186 9.71 -19.23 6.61
C PHE A 186 8.59 -18.90 7.58
N LEU A 187 8.71 -19.45 8.79
CA LEU A 187 7.85 -19.09 9.91
C LEU A 187 8.57 -18.05 10.76
N LEU A 188 7.92 -16.91 11.00
CA LEU A 188 8.38 -15.89 11.94
C LEU A 188 7.47 -15.88 13.17
N SER A 189 8.08 -16.01 14.33
CA SER A 189 7.45 -15.75 15.62
C SER A 189 7.64 -14.30 16.05
N GLU A 190 6.91 -13.88 17.06
CA GLU A 190 7.06 -12.53 17.63
C GLU A 190 8.54 -12.23 17.99
N GLY A 191 9.02 -11.07 17.56
CA GLY A 191 10.40 -10.63 17.72
C GLY A 191 11.36 -11.09 16.62
N GLU A 192 10.93 -11.95 15.70
CA GLU A 192 11.76 -12.43 14.59
C GLU A 192 11.55 -11.57 13.33
N ALA A 193 12.57 -11.56 12.47
CA ALA A 193 12.56 -10.82 11.22
C ALA A 193 13.14 -11.63 10.06
N ALA A 194 12.74 -11.29 8.84
CA ALA A 194 13.32 -11.80 7.60
C ALA A 194 13.53 -10.65 6.60
N CYS A 195 14.53 -10.85 5.75
CA CYS A 195 14.72 -10.05 4.54
C CYS A 195 14.66 -10.98 3.34
N TYR A 196 13.98 -10.56 2.28
CA TYR A 196 13.86 -11.37 1.08
C TYR A 196 13.85 -10.50 -0.18
N ASP A 197 14.23 -11.12 -1.30
CA ASP A 197 14.15 -10.52 -2.62
C ASP A 197 12.68 -10.31 -3.01
N ALA A 198 12.27 -9.05 -3.17
CA ALA A 198 10.91 -8.70 -3.53
C ALA A 198 10.60 -8.90 -5.02
N THR A 199 11.59 -9.26 -5.83
CA THR A 199 11.41 -9.50 -7.28
C THR A 199 10.81 -10.88 -7.57
N VAL A 200 10.85 -11.80 -6.60
CA VAL A 200 10.16 -13.10 -6.70
C VAL A 200 8.74 -13.01 -6.16
N PRO A 201 7.82 -13.90 -6.60
CA PRO A 201 6.49 -13.98 -5.99
C PRO A 201 6.59 -14.16 -4.48
N ASN A 202 5.93 -13.27 -3.73
CA ASN A 202 6.00 -13.28 -2.28
C ASN A 202 4.63 -13.02 -1.64
N TRP A 203 4.45 -13.53 -0.43
CA TRP A 203 3.19 -13.44 0.30
C TRP A 203 3.41 -13.54 1.81
N LEU A 204 2.43 -13.09 2.56
CA LEU A 204 2.35 -13.22 4.01
C LEU A 204 1.07 -13.99 4.36
N SER A 205 1.12 -14.82 5.38
CA SER A 205 -0.04 -15.56 5.89
C SER A 205 0.01 -15.67 7.41
N PRO A 206 -1.13 -15.58 8.11
CA PRO A 206 -1.17 -15.94 9.50
C PRO A 206 -0.78 -17.42 9.66
N ALA A 207 0.03 -17.74 10.67
CA ALA A 207 0.43 -19.11 10.97
C ALA A 207 -0.30 -19.61 12.21
N GLY A 208 -1.04 -20.72 12.04
CA GLY A 208 -1.86 -21.30 13.10
C GLY A 208 -3.26 -20.71 13.20
N ALA A 209 -3.95 -21.04 14.28
CA ALA A 209 -5.27 -20.49 14.57
C ALA A 209 -5.16 -19.00 14.93
N LEU A 210 -6.14 -18.22 14.47
CA LEU A 210 -6.29 -16.82 14.90
C LEU A 210 -6.79 -16.85 16.36
N GLU A 211 -5.87 -16.76 17.28
CA GLU A 211 -6.15 -16.67 18.72
C GLU A 211 -6.84 -15.34 19.05
N ASP A 212 -6.64 -14.78 20.23
CA ASP A 212 -7.32 -13.56 20.67
C ASP A 212 -7.04 -12.32 19.78
N SER A 213 -5.90 -12.30 19.09
CA SER A 213 -5.54 -11.20 18.19
C SER A 213 -4.85 -11.71 16.92
N ALA A 214 -5.14 -11.05 15.80
CA ALA A 214 -4.48 -11.34 14.53
C ALA A 214 -2.98 -11.06 14.58
N PRO A 215 -2.14 -11.83 13.87
CA PRO A 215 -0.72 -11.51 13.70
C PRO A 215 -0.53 -10.11 13.13
N LEU A 216 0.46 -9.40 13.64
CA LEU A 216 0.83 -8.05 13.21
C LEU A 216 2.29 -8.04 12.78
N VAL A 217 2.56 -7.56 11.60
CA VAL A 217 3.91 -7.37 11.09
C VAL A 217 4.19 -5.92 10.73
N MET A 218 5.44 -5.52 10.87
CA MET A 218 5.98 -4.36 10.19
C MET A 218 6.68 -4.82 8.91
N GLN A 219 6.22 -4.35 7.77
CA GLN A 219 6.85 -4.60 6.48
C GLN A 219 7.48 -3.31 5.97
N ILE A 220 8.74 -3.38 5.55
CA ILE A 220 9.44 -2.28 4.92
C ILE A 220 9.88 -2.74 3.54
N PHE A 221 9.39 -2.04 2.53
CA PHE A 221 9.81 -2.30 1.16
C PHE A 221 10.85 -1.25 0.74
N LEU A 222 11.92 -1.73 0.11
CA LEU A 222 13.05 -0.97 -0.46
C LEU A 222 13.06 -1.21 -1.97
N PRO A 223 12.51 -0.28 -2.79
CA PRO A 223 12.51 -0.42 -4.25
C PRO A 223 13.90 -0.29 -4.88
#